data_91ab885690c7fc2f0ee0ab6d13481d0d
#
_entry.id   91ab885690c7fc2f0ee0ab6d13481d0d
#
_cell.length_a   1.000
_cell.length_b   1.000
_cell.length_c   1.000
_cell.angle_alpha   90.00
_cell.angle_beta   90.00
_cell.angle_gamma   90.00
#
_symmetry.space_group_name_H-M   'P 1'
#
loop_
_entity.id
_entity.type
_entity.pdbx_description
1 polymer ?
#
loop_
_entity_poly.entity_id
_entity_poly.type
_entity_poly.pdbx_seq_one_letter_code
_entity_poly.pdbx_strand_id
1 'polypeptide(L)'
;GVITQPVLFHTHLSYFRLRTACLGKMKIAVLLRSIYDSMESKYHKHIILVGMGVQPTEYIAGAAAPPGPENDYNFPWEKLVDDAIEFYNSWGDILQRHSSAKLFRYEELMQSPAETHKELTDFWGLNLPYECLEEAFNRITKDEMKKKLPDTDPASTSRVAFRSQGAALTDDRTAFIRDRMERYLKHDFGYGHDWRPGKAP
;
A
#
# COMPACT_ATOMS: atom_id res chain seq x y z
N GLY A 1 -24.18 -14.52 -19.83
CA GLY A 1 -22.95 -14.79 -20.53
C GLY A 1 -21.84 -15.06 -19.53
N VAL A 2 -21.08 -16.12 -19.73
CA VAL A 2 -19.90 -16.43 -18.92
C VAL A 2 -18.81 -15.45 -19.33
N ILE A 3 -18.29 -14.68 -18.37
CA ILE A 3 -17.10 -13.86 -18.62
C ILE A 3 -15.94 -14.83 -18.84
N THR A 4 -15.50 -14.96 -20.08
CA THR A 4 -14.42 -15.89 -20.47
C THR A 4 -13.04 -15.26 -20.38
N GLN A 5 -12.96 -13.95 -20.13
CA GLN A 5 -11.70 -13.23 -19.96
C GLN A 5 -11.50 -12.84 -18.49
N PRO A 6 -10.28 -12.98 -17.96
CA PRO A 6 -9.97 -12.53 -16.62
C PRO A 6 -10.13 -11.01 -16.54
N VAL A 7 -10.86 -10.55 -15.54
CA VAL A 7 -11.02 -9.12 -15.26
C VAL A 7 -10.25 -8.83 -13.98
N LEU A 8 -9.28 -7.92 -14.07
CA LEU A 8 -8.48 -7.48 -12.94
C LEU A 8 -9.14 -6.26 -12.29
N PHE A 9 -9.43 -6.37 -11.01
CA PHE A 9 -9.89 -5.25 -10.19
C PHE A 9 -8.83 -4.90 -9.15
N HIS A 10 -8.59 -3.61 -8.98
CA HIS A 10 -7.77 -3.09 -7.91
C HIS A 10 -8.65 -2.32 -6.92
N THR A 11 -8.46 -2.58 -5.62
CA THR A 11 -9.21 -1.89 -4.56
C THR A 11 -8.37 -1.70 -3.31
N HIS A 12 -8.61 -0.61 -2.60
CA HIS A 12 -8.08 -0.33 -1.26
C HIS A 12 -9.13 -0.58 -0.16
N LEU A 13 -10.22 -1.24 -0.49
CA LEU A 13 -11.31 -1.47 0.45
C LEU A 13 -10.94 -2.57 1.44
N SER A 14 -11.33 -2.38 2.71
CA SER A 14 -11.38 -3.46 3.68
C SER A 14 -12.37 -4.54 3.19
N TYR A 15 -12.16 -5.78 3.63
CA TYR A 15 -13.02 -6.90 3.24
C TYR A 15 -14.50 -6.66 3.49
N PHE A 16 -14.86 -6.00 4.60
CA PHE A 16 -16.26 -5.73 4.94
C PHE A 16 -17.02 -4.90 3.91
N ARG A 17 -16.31 -4.20 3.04
CA ARG A 17 -16.90 -3.41 1.94
C ARG A 17 -17.00 -4.20 0.64
N LEU A 18 -16.41 -5.40 0.57
CA LEU A 18 -16.57 -6.33 -0.54
C LEU A 18 -17.73 -7.28 -0.25
N ARG A 19 -18.64 -7.45 -1.21
CA ARG A 19 -19.74 -8.40 -1.06
C ARG A 19 -19.17 -9.83 -0.98
N THR A 20 -19.42 -10.53 0.12
CA THR A 20 -18.99 -11.90 0.40
C THR A 20 -19.35 -12.90 -0.70
N ALA A 21 -20.43 -12.67 -1.43
CA ALA A 21 -20.89 -13.52 -2.52
C ALA A 21 -19.88 -13.71 -3.68
N CYS A 22 -18.88 -12.84 -3.79
CA CYS A 22 -17.86 -12.91 -4.85
C CYS A 22 -16.65 -13.77 -4.48
N LEU A 23 -16.38 -13.98 -3.19
CA LEU A 23 -15.13 -14.59 -2.71
C LEU A 23 -14.90 -16.02 -3.18
N GLY A 24 -15.95 -16.83 -3.25
CA GLY A 24 -15.81 -18.23 -3.70
C GLY A 24 -15.56 -18.39 -5.20
N LYS A 25 -15.62 -17.30 -5.97
CA LYS A 25 -15.51 -17.30 -7.45
C LYS A 25 -14.30 -16.55 -7.97
N MET A 26 -13.54 -15.89 -7.08
CA MET A 26 -12.44 -15.00 -7.45
C MET A 26 -11.16 -15.43 -6.76
N LYS A 27 -10.05 -15.36 -7.46
CA LYS A 27 -8.72 -15.42 -6.85
C LYS A 27 -8.31 -14.00 -6.44
N ILE A 28 -7.96 -13.84 -5.18
CA ILE A 28 -7.70 -12.53 -4.57
C ILE A 28 -6.25 -12.46 -4.12
N ALA A 29 -5.47 -11.59 -4.74
CA ALA A 29 -4.14 -11.24 -4.24
C ALA A 29 -4.27 -10.06 -3.28
N VAL A 30 -3.81 -10.25 -2.06
CA VAL A 30 -3.79 -9.21 -1.02
C VAL A 30 -2.36 -8.71 -0.91
N LEU A 31 -2.10 -7.49 -1.39
CA LEU A 31 -0.80 -6.85 -1.26
C LEU A 31 -0.76 -6.01 0.00
N LEU A 32 0.10 -6.39 0.93
CA LEU A 32 0.33 -5.66 2.17
C LEU A 32 1.72 -5.02 2.17
N ARG A 33 1.84 -3.93 2.88
CA ARG A 33 3.07 -3.22 3.17
C ARG A 33 3.10 -2.89 4.65
N SER A 34 4.26 -2.85 5.30
CA SER A 34 4.36 -2.41 6.69
C SER A 34 3.49 -1.18 6.99
N ILE A 35 2.77 -1.19 8.12
CA ILE A 35 1.93 -0.06 8.53
C ILE A 35 2.80 1.18 8.72
N TYR A 36 3.99 1.07 9.31
CA TYR A 36 4.93 2.18 9.47
C TYR A 36 5.31 2.80 8.13
N ASP A 37 5.76 1.99 7.17
CA ASP A 37 6.11 2.46 5.83
C ASP A 37 4.92 3.06 5.08
N SER A 38 3.74 2.49 5.28
CA SER A 38 2.51 3.00 4.68
C SER A 38 2.17 4.37 5.23
N MET A 39 2.30 4.58 6.55
CA MET A 39 2.03 5.85 7.20
C MET A 39 3.09 6.89 6.82
N GLU A 40 4.36 6.53 6.82
CA GLU A 40 5.44 7.41 6.38
C GLU A 40 5.24 7.88 4.94
N SER A 41 4.90 6.95 4.04
CA SER A 41 4.63 7.26 2.63
C SER A 41 3.41 8.16 2.45
N LYS A 42 2.33 7.94 3.21
CA LYS A 42 1.13 8.76 3.18
C LYS A 42 1.40 10.17 3.73
N TYR A 43 2.13 10.26 4.84
CA TYR A 43 2.51 11.53 5.45
C TYR A 43 3.39 12.36 4.52
N HIS A 44 4.38 11.75 3.89
CA HIS A 44 5.21 12.37 2.88
C HIS A 44 4.40 12.97 1.73
N LYS A 45 3.52 12.15 1.16
CA LYS A 45 2.61 12.60 0.10
C LYS A 45 1.77 13.79 0.58
N HIS A 46 1.29 13.74 1.83
CA HIS A 46 0.51 14.81 2.42
C HIS A 46 1.29 16.12 2.49
N ILE A 47 2.52 16.11 3.04
CA ILE A 47 3.37 17.30 3.13
C ILE A 47 3.57 17.93 1.75
N ILE A 48 3.87 17.13 0.73
CA ILE A 48 4.09 17.66 -0.63
C ILE A 48 2.81 18.28 -1.18
N LEU A 49 1.68 17.62 -1.07
CA LEU A 49 0.41 18.13 -1.59
C LEU A 49 -0.01 19.42 -0.89
N VAL A 50 0.14 19.49 0.43
CA VAL A 50 -0.12 20.73 1.18
C VAL A 50 0.84 21.85 0.76
N GLY A 51 2.13 21.55 0.60
CA GLY A 51 3.12 22.47 0.09
C GLY A 51 2.82 22.99 -1.33
N MET A 52 2.05 22.23 -2.12
CA MET A 52 1.53 22.63 -3.44
C MET A 52 0.16 23.34 -3.36
N GLY A 53 -0.37 23.58 -2.17
CA GLY A 53 -1.66 24.25 -1.96
C GLY A 53 -2.88 23.34 -2.11
N VAL A 54 -2.70 22.00 -2.25
CA VAL A 54 -3.80 21.04 -2.35
C VAL A 54 -4.38 20.80 -0.95
N GLN A 55 -5.70 20.93 -0.80
CA GLN A 55 -6.35 20.74 0.49
C GLN A 55 -6.41 19.25 0.86
N PRO A 56 -6.18 18.87 2.15
CA PRO A 56 -6.25 17.47 2.60
C PRO A 56 -7.56 16.77 2.25
N THR A 57 -8.67 17.48 2.26
CA THR A 57 -10.02 16.97 1.90
C THR A 57 -10.12 16.47 0.47
N GLU A 58 -9.25 16.92 -0.43
CA GLU A 58 -9.28 16.53 -1.84
C GLU A 58 -8.69 15.12 -2.08
N TYR A 59 -7.85 14.62 -1.17
CA TYR A 59 -7.14 13.34 -1.34
C TYR A 59 -7.21 12.38 -0.16
N ILE A 60 -7.77 12.80 0.99
CA ILE A 60 -8.03 11.94 2.14
C ILE A 60 -9.55 11.87 2.36
N ALA A 61 -10.15 10.73 2.02
CA ALA A 61 -11.58 10.52 2.20
C ALA A 61 -11.97 10.68 3.68
N GLY A 62 -12.91 11.58 3.96
CA GLY A 62 -13.43 11.82 5.31
C GLY A 62 -12.51 12.66 6.21
N ALA A 63 -11.47 13.28 5.68
CA ALA A 63 -10.74 14.30 6.41
C ALA A 63 -11.60 15.58 6.44
N ALA A 64 -12.22 15.83 7.58
CA ALA A 64 -12.58 17.21 7.92
C ALA A 64 -11.26 17.90 8.27
N ALA A 65 -10.98 19.03 7.67
CA ALA A 65 -9.80 19.82 8.00
C ALA A 65 -10.09 20.71 9.22
N PRO A 66 -9.89 20.24 10.47
CA PRO A 66 -9.72 21.17 11.56
C PRO A 66 -8.36 21.83 11.44
N PRO A 67 -8.18 23.09 11.76
CA PRO A 67 -6.87 23.69 11.88
C PRO A 67 -6.11 22.93 12.99
N GLY A 68 -5.15 22.11 12.58
CA GLY A 68 -4.21 21.45 13.49
C GLY A 68 -3.03 22.35 13.80
N PRO A 69 -2.18 21.96 14.75
CA PRO A 69 -0.93 22.67 14.99
C PRO A 69 -0.12 22.72 13.70
N GLU A 70 0.49 23.87 13.42
CA GLU A 70 1.22 24.19 12.19
C GLU A 70 2.28 23.13 11.79
N ASN A 71 2.75 22.34 12.76
CA ASN A 71 3.82 21.36 12.55
C ASN A 71 3.35 20.01 11.99
N ASP A 72 2.05 19.76 11.88
CA ASP A 72 1.51 18.46 11.51
C ASP A 72 0.71 18.46 10.22
N TYR A 73 0.61 19.62 9.59
CA TYR A 73 -0.14 19.79 8.33
C TYR A 73 -1.55 19.15 8.36
N ASN A 74 -2.16 19.02 9.54
CA ASN A 74 -3.48 18.38 9.73
C ASN A 74 -3.56 16.92 9.22
N PHE A 75 -2.47 16.19 9.27
CA PHE A 75 -2.47 14.79 8.85
C PHE A 75 -3.29 13.94 9.83
N PRO A 76 -4.33 13.24 9.38
CA PRO A 76 -5.25 12.52 10.27
C PRO A 76 -4.67 11.17 10.71
N TRP A 77 -3.65 11.20 11.56
CA TRP A 77 -2.89 10.02 12.01
C TRP A 77 -3.78 8.92 12.55
N GLU A 78 -4.64 9.25 13.51
CA GLU A 78 -5.50 8.25 14.17
C GLU A 78 -6.36 7.51 13.16
N LYS A 79 -7.10 8.26 12.35
CA LYS A 79 -7.95 7.67 11.32
C LYS A 79 -7.20 6.78 10.35
N LEU A 80 -6.04 7.21 9.86
CA LEU A 80 -5.29 6.46 8.84
C LEU A 80 -4.62 5.21 9.41
N VAL A 81 -4.18 5.25 10.66
CA VAL A 81 -3.65 4.08 11.37
C VAL A 81 -4.77 3.07 11.63
N ASP A 82 -5.94 3.54 12.10
CA ASP A 82 -7.09 2.68 12.35
C ASP A 82 -7.62 2.05 11.05
N ASP A 83 -7.72 2.82 9.97
CA ASP A 83 -8.10 2.29 8.65
C ASP A 83 -7.11 1.20 8.18
N ALA A 84 -5.80 1.39 8.45
CA ALA A 84 -4.79 0.38 8.10
C ALA A 84 -4.94 -0.89 8.97
N ILE A 85 -5.14 -0.75 10.27
CA ILE A 85 -5.36 -1.87 11.18
C ILE A 85 -6.65 -2.63 10.81
N GLU A 86 -7.74 -1.92 10.51
CA GLU A 86 -8.99 -2.54 10.02
C GLU A 86 -8.76 -3.32 8.73
N PHE A 87 -8.00 -2.74 7.79
CA PHE A 87 -7.65 -3.40 6.53
C PHE A 87 -6.88 -4.69 6.78
N TYR A 88 -5.86 -4.67 7.64
CA TYR A 88 -5.07 -5.84 8.00
C TYR A 88 -5.92 -6.91 8.67
N ASN A 89 -6.70 -6.55 9.67
CA ASN A 89 -7.53 -7.50 10.42
C ASN A 89 -8.57 -8.16 9.51
N SER A 90 -9.23 -7.37 8.67
CA SER A 90 -10.27 -7.88 7.78
C SER A 90 -9.72 -8.86 6.74
N TRP A 91 -8.56 -8.55 6.16
CA TRP A 91 -7.93 -9.43 5.19
C TRP A 91 -7.22 -10.62 5.83
N GLY A 92 -6.71 -10.47 7.06
CA GLY A 92 -6.13 -11.57 7.82
C GLY A 92 -7.13 -12.68 8.09
N ASP A 93 -8.33 -12.32 8.48
CA ASP A 93 -9.43 -13.28 8.69
C ASP A 93 -9.78 -14.03 7.39
N ILE A 94 -9.69 -13.37 6.24
CA ILE A 94 -9.97 -13.97 4.94
C ILE A 94 -8.84 -14.89 4.48
N LEU A 95 -7.60 -14.45 4.59
CA LEU A 95 -6.42 -15.23 4.23
C LEU A 95 -6.33 -16.56 5.00
N GLN A 96 -6.82 -16.58 6.24
CA GLN A 96 -6.89 -17.80 7.05
C GLN A 96 -8.01 -18.76 6.61
N ARG A 97 -9.11 -18.25 6.06
CA ARG A 97 -10.32 -19.03 5.79
C ARG A 97 -10.50 -19.41 4.33
N HIS A 98 -9.87 -18.71 3.41
CA HIS A 98 -10.13 -18.85 1.97
C HIS A 98 -8.84 -19.12 1.20
N SER A 99 -8.71 -20.31 0.65
CA SER A 99 -7.59 -20.69 -0.23
C SER A 99 -7.59 -19.94 -1.57
N SER A 100 -8.68 -19.24 -1.88
CA SER A 100 -8.76 -18.33 -3.03
C SER A 100 -8.14 -16.96 -2.79
N ALA A 101 -7.66 -16.69 -1.56
CA ALA A 101 -6.93 -15.49 -1.21
C ALA A 101 -5.46 -15.83 -0.90
N LYS A 102 -4.54 -15.01 -1.40
CA LYS A 102 -3.10 -15.17 -1.17
C LYS A 102 -2.47 -13.85 -0.79
N LEU A 103 -1.59 -13.89 0.22
CA LEU A 103 -0.81 -12.75 0.66
C LEU A 103 0.41 -12.55 -0.25
N PHE A 104 0.67 -11.29 -0.58
CA PHE A 104 1.90 -10.80 -1.18
C PHE A 104 2.40 -9.62 -0.35
N ARG A 105 3.70 -9.56 -0.08
CA ARG A 105 4.30 -8.45 0.63
C ARG A 105 4.92 -7.46 -0.35
N TYR A 106 4.68 -6.18 -0.10
CA TYR A 106 5.24 -5.12 -0.93
C TYR A 106 6.77 -5.14 -0.94
N GLU A 107 7.37 -5.49 0.18
CA GLU A 107 8.83 -5.58 0.34
C GLU A 107 9.42 -6.69 -0.54
N GLU A 108 8.78 -7.85 -0.61
CA GLU A 108 9.15 -8.96 -1.52
C GLU A 108 9.00 -8.54 -2.98
N LEU A 109 7.90 -7.85 -3.29
CA LEU A 109 7.68 -7.27 -4.62
C LEU A 109 8.78 -6.28 -5.02
N MET A 110 9.28 -5.49 -4.08
CA MET A 110 10.34 -4.51 -4.34
C MET A 110 11.73 -5.14 -4.40
N GLN A 111 11.95 -6.23 -3.69
CA GLN A 111 13.22 -6.97 -3.67
C GLN A 111 13.39 -7.86 -4.90
N SER A 112 12.35 -8.60 -5.26
CA SER A 112 12.33 -9.58 -6.34
C SER A 112 11.07 -9.42 -7.19
N PRO A 113 10.97 -8.34 -8.00
CA PRO A 113 9.72 -8.02 -8.68
C PRO A 113 9.29 -9.07 -9.71
N ALA A 114 10.20 -9.65 -10.48
CA ALA A 114 9.86 -10.65 -11.49
C ALA A 114 9.38 -11.96 -10.86
N GLU A 115 10.04 -12.42 -9.79
CA GLU A 115 9.66 -13.60 -9.04
C GLU A 115 8.30 -13.44 -8.38
N THR A 116 8.08 -12.32 -7.69
CA THR A 116 6.81 -12.05 -7.00
C THR A 116 5.66 -11.94 -7.99
N HIS A 117 5.89 -11.31 -9.15
CA HIS A 117 4.86 -11.26 -10.19
C HIS A 117 4.63 -12.61 -10.87
N LYS A 118 5.67 -13.44 -11.01
CA LYS A 118 5.50 -14.81 -11.50
C LYS A 118 4.60 -15.60 -10.56
N GLU A 119 4.85 -15.53 -9.27
CA GLU A 119 4.02 -16.17 -8.26
C GLU A 119 2.57 -15.65 -8.29
N LEU A 120 2.39 -14.33 -8.46
CA LEU A 120 1.09 -13.68 -8.58
C LEU A 120 0.33 -14.13 -9.84
N THR A 121 0.99 -14.15 -10.98
CA THR A 121 0.37 -14.57 -12.25
C THR A 121 0.05 -16.06 -12.27
N ASP A 122 0.90 -16.90 -11.68
CA ASP A 122 0.63 -18.33 -11.51
C ASP A 122 -0.53 -18.57 -10.55
N PHE A 123 -0.60 -17.82 -9.44
CA PHE A 123 -1.75 -17.87 -8.55
C PHE A 123 -3.05 -17.54 -9.28
N TRP A 124 -3.07 -16.59 -10.21
CA TRP A 124 -4.23 -16.29 -11.03
C TRP A 124 -4.45 -17.29 -12.18
N GLY A 125 -3.47 -18.18 -12.47
CA GLY A 125 -3.53 -19.16 -13.55
C GLY A 125 -3.19 -18.58 -14.91
N LEU A 126 -2.49 -17.45 -14.96
CA LEU A 126 -2.05 -16.82 -16.21
C LEU A 126 -0.81 -17.46 -16.81
N ASN A 127 0.02 -18.13 -15.99
CA ASN A 127 1.21 -18.87 -16.39
C ASN A 127 2.15 -18.11 -17.34
N LEU A 128 2.39 -16.83 -17.06
CA LEU A 128 3.29 -16.02 -17.88
C LEU A 128 4.74 -16.53 -17.78
N PRO A 129 5.50 -16.59 -18.89
CA PRO A 129 6.91 -16.92 -18.85
C PRO A 129 7.70 -15.92 -17.98
N TYR A 130 8.67 -16.43 -17.22
CA TYR A 130 9.48 -15.60 -16.32
C TYR A 130 10.23 -14.51 -17.10
N GLU A 131 10.77 -14.87 -18.26
CA GLU A 131 11.55 -13.98 -19.12
C GLU A 131 10.74 -12.76 -19.58
N CYS A 132 9.44 -12.94 -19.82
CA CYS A 132 8.53 -11.82 -20.17
C CYS A 132 8.36 -10.85 -19.01
N LEU A 133 8.29 -11.35 -17.78
CA LEU A 133 8.18 -10.53 -16.59
C LEU A 133 9.48 -9.78 -16.31
N GLU A 134 10.61 -10.48 -16.36
CA GLU A 134 11.93 -9.88 -16.19
C GLU A 134 12.19 -8.76 -17.22
N GLU A 135 11.89 -9.01 -18.49
CA GLU A 135 11.99 -7.99 -19.54
C GLU A 135 11.09 -6.79 -19.27
N ALA A 136 9.84 -7.02 -18.84
CA ALA A 136 8.90 -5.95 -18.51
C ALA A 136 9.42 -5.09 -17.35
N PHE A 137 9.97 -5.70 -16.30
CA PHE A 137 10.51 -4.96 -15.16
C PHE A 137 11.78 -4.19 -15.50
N ASN A 138 12.65 -4.76 -16.33
CA ASN A 138 13.85 -4.06 -16.81
C ASN A 138 13.50 -2.81 -17.63
N ARG A 139 12.35 -2.79 -18.31
CA ARG A 139 11.85 -1.62 -19.05
C ARG A 139 11.15 -0.56 -18.17
N ILE A 140 10.73 -0.93 -16.95
CA ILE A 140 9.98 -0.04 -16.03
C ILE A 140 10.88 0.40 -14.87
N THR A 141 12.17 0.58 -15.10
CA THR A 141 13.06 1.15 -14.09
C THR A 141 12.65 2.59 -13.76
N LYS A 142 12.96 3.04 -12.53
CA LYS A 142 12.68 4.43 -12.13
C LYS A 142 13.27 5.45 -13.09
N ASP A 143 14.44 5.17 -13.65
CA ASP A 143 15.11 6.08 -14.57
C ASP A 143 14.40 6.14 -15.93
N GLU A 144 13.88 5.00 -16.41
CA GLU A 144 13.05 4.98 -17.62
C GLU A 144 11.69 5.66 -17.40
N MET A 145 11.10 5.50 -16.22
CA MET A 145 9.88 6.22 -15.87
C MET A 145 10.12 7.73 -15.77
N LYS A 146 11.23 8.17 -15.17
CA LYS A 146 11.60 9.60 -15.11
C LYS A 146 11.73 10.22 -16.51
N LYS A 147 12.35 9.50 -17.46
CA LYS A 147 12.49 9.99 -18.84
C LYS A 147 11.17 10.15 -19.58
N LYS A 148 10.13 9.39 -19.20
CA LYS A 148 8.82 9.40 -19.87
C LYS A 148 7.82 10.39 -19.27
N LEU A 149 8.10 10.94 -18.09
CA LEU A 149 7.22 11.87 -17.43
C LEU A 149 7.64 13.31 -17.75
N PRO A 150 6.73 14.17 -18.22
CA PRO A 150 7.05 15.58 -18.45
C PRO A 150 7.46 16.25 -17.14
N ASP A 151 8.51 17.06 -17.15
CA ASP A 151 9.02 17.79 -15.98
C ASP A 151 7.98 18.73 -15.34
N THR A 152 6.91 19.00 -16.06
CA THR A 152 5.84 19.94 -15.66
C THR A 152 4.65 19.29 -14.98
N ASP A 153 4.59 17.94 -14.91
CA ASP A 153 3.46 17.27 -14.24
C ASP A 153 3.72 17.14 -12.73
N PRO A 154 2.96 17.86 -11.87
CA PRO A 154 3.08 17.73 -10.42
C PRO A 154 2.88 16.28 -9.92
N ALA A 155 2.06 15.50 -10.61
CA ALA A 155 1.88 14.08 -10.30
C ALA A 155 3.14 13.25 -10.60
N SER A 156 3.95 13.66 -11.58
CA SER A 156 5.23 13.01 -11.90
C SER A 156 6.27 13.24 -10.81
N THR A 157 6.37 14.48 -10.35
CA THR A 157 7.27 14.85 -9.24
C THR A 157 6.89 14.08 -7.97
N SER A 158 5.59 13.96 -7.68
CA SER A 158 5.11 13.22 -6.51
C SER A 158 5.39 11.73 -6.57
N ARG A 159 5.31 11.09 -7.72
CA ARG A 159 5.49 9.63 -7.85
C ARG A 159 6.95 9.16 -7.85
N VAL A 160 7.86 10.00 -8.25
CA VAL A 160 9.27 9.64 -8.48
C VAL A 160 10.24 10.27 -7.48
N ALA A 161 9.95 11.46 -6.96
CA ALA A 161 10.80 12.19 -6.02
C ALA A 161 10.72 11.67 -4.57
N PHE A 162 9.76 10.81 -4.26
CA PHE A 162 9.33 10.46 -2.90
C PHE A 162 10.34 9.73 -2.01
N ARG A 163 11.50 9.29 -2.51
CA ARG A 163 12.43 8.49 -1.70
C ARG A 163 13.69 9.21 -1.23
N SER A 164 13.94 10.44 -1.64
CA SER A 164 15.26 11.05 -1.37
C SER A 164 15.32 11.97 -0.15
N GLN A 165 14.21 12.39 0.42
CA GLN A 165 14.19 13.34 1.55
C GLN A 165 13.02 13.05 2.51
N GLY A 166 12.88 11.80 2.96
CA GLY A 166 11.83 11.41 3.89
C GLY A 166 11.93 12.13 5.23
N ALA A 167 10.89 12.86 5.61
CA ALA A 167 10.68 13.14 7.01
C ALA A 167 10.38 11.79 7.67
N ALA A 168 11.39 11.18 8.27
CA ALA A 168 11.22 9.97 9.05
C ALA A 168 10.12 10.19 10.10
N LEU A 169 9.36 9.14 10.40
CA LEU A 169 8.44 9.17 11.52
C LEU A 169 9.19 9.60 12.78
N THR A 170 8.68 10.59 13.48
CA THR A 170 9.23 10.97 14.80
C THR A 170 9.03 9.82 15.78
N ASP A 171 9.81 9.83 16.86
CA ASP A 171 9.69 8.81 17.93
C ASP A 171 8.27 8.78 18.50
N ASP A 172 7.64 9.94 18.71
CA ASP A 172 6.27 10.05 19.20
C ASP A 172 5.25 9.42 18.23
N ARG A 173 5.45 9.60 16.92
CA ARG A 173 4.59 9.01 15.90
C ARG A 173 4.76 7.51 15.81
N THR A 174 6.01 7.07 15.90
CA THR A 174 6.35 5.65 15.95
C THR A 174 5.72 5.00 17.18
N ALA A 175 5.83 5.64 18.34
CA ALA A 175 5.21 5.17 19.58
C ALA A 175 3.68 5.12 19.49
N PHE A 176 3.05 6.15 18.89
CA PHE A 176 1.61 6.18 18.66
C PHE A 176 1.14 5.01 17.77
N ILE A 177 1.81 4.79 16.62
CA ILE A 177 1.46 3.69 15.72
C ILE A 177 1.62 2.35 16.43
N ARG A 178 2.71 2.16 17.18
CA ARG A 178 2.95 0.95 17.96
C ARG A 178 1.85 0.68 18.97
N ASP A 179 1.49 1.65 19.80
CA ASP A 179 0.43 1.52 20.80
C ASP A 179 -0.91 1.11 20.16
N ARG A 180 -1.25 1.69 19.01
CA ARG A 180 -2.47 1.32 18.27
C ARG A 180 -2.39 -0.10 17.73
N MET A 181 -1.25 -0.50 17.17
CA MET A 181 -1.05 -1.87 16.67
C MET A 181 -1.12 -2.90 17.81
N GLU A 182 -0.44 -2.66 18.94
CA GLU A 182 -0.46 -3.56 20.10
C GLU A 182 -1.88 -3.77 20.63
N ARG A 183 -2.73 -2.75 20.60
CA ARG A 183 -4.11 -2.84 21.10
C ARG A 183 -5.08 -3.47 20.13
N TYR A 184 -4.93 -3.25 18.84
CA TYR A 184 -6.00 -3.51 17.88
C TYR A 184 -5.61 -4.41 16.71
N LEU A 185 -4.31 -4.61 16.43
CA LEU A 185 -3.87 -5.46 15.33
C LEU A 185 -3.94 -6.94 15.72
N LYS A 186 -4.73 -7.71 14.98
CA LYS A 186 -4.89 -9.15 15.17
C LYS A 186 -3.95 -9.99 14.29
N HIS A 187 -3.61 -9.48 13.12
CA HIS A 187 -2.80 -10.16 12.11
C HIS A 187 -1.65 -9.25 11.69
N ASP A 188 -0.43 -9.57 12.10
CA ASP A 188 0.77 -8.77 11.81
C ASP A 188 1.48 -9.18 10.51
N PHE A 189 1.13 -10.35 9.97
CA PHE A 189 1.71 -10.91 8.74
C PHE A 189 3.23 -11.02 8.74
N GLY A 190 3.83 -11.13 9.93
CA GLY A 190 5.26 -11.21 10.13
C GLY A 190 6.00 -9.87 10.12
N TYR A 191 5.27 -8.74 10.09
CA TYR A 191 5.92 -7.43 10.27
C TYR A 191 6.30 -7.16 11.74
N GLY A 192 5.58 -7.77 12.70
CA GLY A 192 5.77 -7.53 14.14
C GLY A 192 5.45 -6.11 14.56
N HIS A 193 5.37 -5.89 15.88
CA HIS A 193 5.11 -4.55 16.43
C HIS A 193 6.37 -3.66 16.47
N ASP A 194 7.55 -4.26 16.35
CA ASP A 194 8.85 -3.55 16.42
C ASP A 194 9.52 -3.35 15.06
N TRP A 195 8.79 -3.57 14.00
CA TRP A 195 9.34 -3.40 12.67
C TRP A 195 9.79 -1.95 12.43
N ARG A 196 11.08 -1.78 12.11
CA ARG A 196 11.64 -0.46 11.77
C ARG A 196 11.97 -0.39 10.30
N PRO A 197 11.68 0.75 9.63
CA PRO A 197 12.10 0.96 8.25
C PRO A 197 13.59 0.70 8.07
N GLY A 198 13.95 -0.13 7.08
CA GLY A 198 15.36 -0.42 6.76
C GLY A 198 15.98 -1.64 7.45
N LYS A 199 15.26 -2.34 8.31
CA LYS A 199 15.62 -3.71 8.75
C LYS A 199 14.69 -4.68 8.00
N ALA A 200 15.30 -5.55 7.19
CA ALA A 200 14.59 -6.71 6.65
C ALA A 200 14.06 -7.55 7.82
N PRO A 201 12.87 -8.17 7.68
CA PRO A 201 12.38 -9.12 8.68
C PRO A 201 13.34 -10.29 8.85
#